data_94a33ad4d16005692031690fbb9c74ac
#
_entry.id   94a33ad4d16005692031690fbb9c74ac
#
_cell.length_a   1.000
_cell.length_b   1.000
_cell.length_c   1.000
_cell.angle_alpha   90.00
_cell.angle_beta   90.00
_cell.angle_gamma   90.00
#
_symmetry.space_group_name_H-M   'P 1'
#
loop_
_entity.id
_entity.type
_entity.pdbx_description
1 polymer ?
#
loop_
_entity_poly.entity_id
_entity_poly.type
_entity_poly.pdbx_seq_one_letter_code
_entity_poly.pdbx_strand_id
1 'polypeptide(L)'
;AVVVFDNLAGKMHEIVLDDPSHEDAFEQGQARLEALLEKLRQPITPRRGLDFSKQQSADPVFRSSFTQNDYEKAVDTIKEYILAGDCMQVVPSQRMSIDFKAAPIDLYRALRCFNPTPYMYFFNFGDFHVVGSSPEVLVRVEDNLITVRPIAGTRPRGANEEADVALEKDLLSDDKEIAEHLMLIDLGRNDTGRVSEIGSVKLTEKMVIERYSNVMHIVSNVTGQLTAGLTAMDALRAILPAGTLSGAPKIRAMEIIDELEPVKRGVYGG
;
A
#
# COMPACT_ATOMS: atom_id res chain seq x y z
N ALA A 1 -0.44 0.38 23.43
CA ALA A 1 -1.84 -0.04 23.61
C ALA A 1 -2.54 -0.05 22.24
N VAL A 2 -3.47 -0.98 22.06
CA VAL A 2 -4.27 -1.12 20.83
C VAL A 2 -5.74 -1.19 21.24
N VAL A 3 -6.60 -0.51 20.48
CA VAL A 3 -8.06 -0.63 20.61
C VAL A 3 -8.60 -1.28 19.35
N VAL A 4 -9.28 -2.41 19.49
CA VAL A 4 -9.85 -3.19 18.39
C VAL A 4 -11.37 -3.10 18.46
N PHE A 5 -11.99 -2.67 17.35
CA PHE A 5 -13.43 -2.68 17.20
C PHE A 5 -13.84 -3.93 16.41
N ASP A 6 -14.48 -4.88 17.09
CA ASP A 6 -15.13 -6.02 16.45
C ASP A 6 -16.54 -5.61 16.03
N ASN A 7 -16.69 -5.20 14.78
CA ASN A 7 -17.97 -4.75 14.26
C ASN A 7 -18.97 -5.90 14.10
N LEU A 8 -18.49 -7.14 13.99
CA LEU A 8 -19.37 -8.32 13.88
C LEU A 8 -20.00 -8.66 15.24
N ALA A 9 -19.18 -8.66 16.30
CA ALA A 9 -19.66 -8.97 17.63
C ALA A 9 -20.18 -7.71 18.40
N GLY A 10 -20.01 -6.51 17.83
CA GLY A 10 -20.36 -5.24 18.47
C GLY A 10 -19.56 -4.99 19.76
N LYS A 11 -18.31 -5.44 19.80
CA LYS A 11 -17.43 -5.34 20.96
C LYS A 11 -16.22 -4.47 20.67
N MET A 12 -15.71 -3.85 21.72
CA MET A 12 -14.43 -3.15 21.72
C MET A 12 -13.48 -3.90 22.65
N HIS A 13 -12.29 -4.20 22.15
CA HIS A 13 -11.22 -4.84 22.91
C HIS A 13 -10.07 -3.84 23.10
N GLU A 14 -9.64 -3.69 24.32
CA GLU A 14 -8.49 -2.87 24.68
C GLU A 14 -7.34 -3.78 25.08
N ILE A 15 -6.21 -3.62 24.42
CA ILE A 15 -5.03 -4.49 24.55
C ILE A 15 -3.85 -3.62 24.92
N VAL A 16 -3.20 -3.93 26.03
CA VAL A 16 -1.93 -3.34 26.45
C VAL A 16 -0.89 -4.45 26.48
N LEU A 17 0.24 -4.21 25.82
CA LEU A 17 1.40 -5.10 25.89
C LEU A 17 2.40 -4.53 26.88
N ASP A 18 2.98 -5.40 27.69
CA ASP A 18 4.04 -5.07 28.63
C ASP A 18 5.16 -6.11 28.57
N ASP A 19 6.35 -5.73 29.06
CA ASP A 19 7.50 -6.62 29.11
C ASP A 19 7.45 -7.42 30.41
N PRO A 20 7.25 -8.75 30.35
CA PRO A 20 7.14 -9.59 31.54
C PRO A 20 8.45 -9.72 32.33
N SER A 21 9.54 -9.18 31.84
CA SER A 21 10.83 -9.16 32.58
C SER A 21 10.86 -8.16 33.72
N HIS A 22 9.92 -7.23 33.78
CA HIS A 22 9.76 -6.26 34.87
C HIS A 22 8.83 -6.80 35.94
N GLU A 23 9.24 -6.70 37.21
CA GLU A 23 8.47 -7.22 38.37
C GLU A 23 7.07 -6.62 38.48
N ASP A 24 6.89 -5.36 38.07
CA ASP A 24 5.64 -4.60 38.13
C ASP A 24 4.94 -4.48 36.75
N ALA A 25 5.30 -5.32 35.80
CA ALA A 25 4.76 -5.27 34.45
C ALA A 25 3.24 -5.37 34.39
N PHE A 26 2.66 -6.24 35.22
CA PHE A 26 1.21 -6.43 35.27
C PHE A 26 0.49 -5.19 35.84
N GLU A 27 0.96 -4.64 36.95
CA GLU A 27 0.41 -3.45 37.57
C GLU A 27 0.52 -2.22 36.65
N GLN A 28 1.64 -2.05 36.01
CA GLN A 28 1.82 -0.97 35.01
C GLN A 28 0.91 -1.17 33.82
N GLY A 29 0.77 -2.39 33.30
CA GLY A 29 -0.13 -2.76 32.21
C GLY A 29 -1.58 -2.44 32.59
N GLN A 30 -2.01 -2.81 33.77
CA GLN A 30 -3.35 -2.54 34.27
C GLN A 30 -3.62 -1.04 34.44
N ALA A 31 -2.70 -0.29 35.00
CA ALA A 31 -2.82 1.17 35.13
C ALA A 31 -2.95 1.87 33.78
N ARG A 32 -2.19 1.41 32.77
CA ARG A 32 -2.30 1.92 31.39
C ARG A 32 -3.64 1.57 30.73
N LEU A 33 -4.18 0.38 31.03
CA LEU A 33 -5.48 -0.04 30.53
C LEU A 33 -6.60 0.83 31.14
N GLU A 34 -6.57 1.06 32.45
CA GLU A 34 -7.53 1.92 33.16
C GLU A 34 -7.48 3.37 32.66
N ALA A 35 -6.27 3.91 32.42
CA ALA A 35 -6.09 5.25 31.86
C ALA A 35 -6.64 5.36 30.42
N LEU A 36 -6.51 4.31 29.63
CA LEU A 36 -7.08 4.23 28.27
C LEU A 36 -8.61 4.20 28.32
N LEU A 37 -9.18 3.35 29.19
CA LEU A 37 -10.63 3.26 29.43
C LEU A 37 -11.22 4.61 29.84
N GLU A 38 -10.59 5.28 30.79
CA GLU A 38 -11.05 6.61 31.24
C GLU A 38 -11.02 7.62 30.10
N LYS A 39 -9.96 7.61 29.29
CA LYS A 39 -9.84 8.47 28.10
C LYS A 39 -10.92 8.19 27.05
N LEU A 40 -11.27 6.93 26.82
CA LEU A 40 -12.30 6.53 25.87
C LEU A 40 -13.73 6.86 26.36
N ARG A 41 -13.94 6.94 27.68
CA ARG A 41 -15.22 7.36 28.29
C ARG A 41 -15.45 8.86 28.27
N GLN A 42 -14.40 9.66 28.06
CA GLN A 42 -14.56 11.11 28.03
C GLN A 42 -15.44 11.53 26.84
N PRO A 43 -16.34 12.50 27.02
CA PRO A 43 -17.17 12.98 25.95
C PRO A 43 -16.30 13.59 24.84
N ILE A 44 -16.53 13.15 23.61
CA ILE A 44 -15.85 13.68 22.45
C ILE A 44 -16.47 15.04 22.12
N THR A 45 -15.64 16.08 22.01
CA THR A 45 -16.10 17.34 21.42
C THR A 45 -16.53 17.07 19.97
N PRO A 46 -17.83 17.27 19.63
CA PRO A 46 -18.29 16.98 18.27
C PRO A 46 -17.47 17.80 17.26
N ARG A 47 -16.72 17.14 16.40
CA ARG A 47 -16.16 17.80 15.24
C ARG A 47 -17.28 18.05 14.24
N ARG A 48 -17.30 19.23 13.63
CA ARG A 48 -18.22 19.52 12.51
C ARG A 48 -18.12 18.38 11.49
N GLY A 49 -19.26 17.92 10.99
CA GLY A 49 -19.31 17.01 9.86
C GLY A 49 -18.55 17.59 8.67
N LEU A 50 -17.97 16.73 7.84
CA LEU A 50 -17.39 17.17 6.58
C LEU A 50 -18.52 17.71 5.71
N ASP A 51 -18.44 18.98 5.36
CA ASP A 51 -19.43 19.64 4.51
C ASP A 51 -18.89 19.68 3.08
N PHE A 52 -19.30 18.72 2.28
CA PHE A 52 -18.90 18.60 0.87
C PHE A 52 -19.68 19.54 -0.06
N SER A 53 -20.69 20.25 0.46
CA SER A 53 -21.48 21.18 -0.35
C SER A 53 -20.80 22.54 -0.56
N LYS A 54 -19.78 22.85 0.26
CA LYS A 54 -19.00 24.09 0.11
C LYS A 54 -17.96 23.92 -0.98
N GLN A 55 -18.32 24.32 -2.18
CA GLN A 55 -17.35 24.51 -3.25
C GLN A 55 -16.32 25.56 -2.82
N GLN A 56 -15.04 25.22 -2.94
CA GLN A 56 -13.98 26.22 -2.85
C GLN A 56 -14.09 27.15 -4.06
N SER A 57 -13.90 28.44 -3.83
CA SER A 57 -14.02 29.47 -4.87
C SER A 57 -12.89 29.47 -5.91
N ALA A 58 -11.88 28.63 -5.73
CA ALA A 58 -10.77 28.47 -6.67
C ALA A 58 -10.22 27.04 -6.59
N ASP A 59 -9.81 26.51 -7.73
CA ASP A 59 -9.10 25.23 -7.80
C ASP A 59 -7.77 25.30 -7.05
N PRO A 60 -7.41 24.23 -6.34
CA PRO A 60 -6.14 24.20 -5.62
C PRO A 60 -4.96 24.24 -6.58
N VAL A 61 -3.98 25.08 -6.29
CA VAL A 61 -2.73 25.16 -7.07
C VAL A 61 -1.76 24.14 -6.53
N PHE A 62 -1.51 23.10 -7.32
CA PHE A 62 -0.50 22.09 -7.03
C PHE A 62 0.88 22.55 -7.52
N ARG A 63 1.90 22.29 -6.70
CA ARG A 63 3.30 22.43 -7.08
C ARG A 63 3.88 21.04 -7.29
N SER A 64 4.32 20.75 -8.52
CA SER A 64 4.99 19.49 -8.85
C SER A 64 6.49 19.57 -8.57
N SER A 65 7.10 18.44 -8.20
CA SER A 65 8.57 18.30 -8.14
C SER A 65 9.22 18.21 -9.52
N PHE A 66 8.45 17.86 -10.55
CA PHE A 66 8.88 17.86 -11.96
C PHE A 66 8.16 18.95 -12.74
N THR A 67 8.83 19.55 -13.73
CA THR A 67 8.12 20.19 -14.84
C THR A 67 7.61 19.10 -15.78
N GLN A 68 6.57 19.38 -16.56
CA GLN A 68 6.08 18.42 -17.57
C GLN A 68 7.20 17.99 -18.54
N ASN A 69 7.94 18.95 -19.06
CA ASN A 69 9.02 18.70 -20.03
C ASN A 69 10.14 17.84 -19.44
N ASP A 70 10.51 18.03 -18.17
CA ASP A 70 11.58 17.23 -17.55
C ASP A 70 11.08 15.83 -17.20
N TYR A 71 9.81 15.67 -16.84
CA TYR A 71 9.20 14.36 -16.64
C TYR A 71 9.15 13.56 -17.94
N GLU A 72 8.73 14.18 -19.04
CA GLU A 72 8.70 13.57 -20.37
C GLU A 72 10.11 13.14 -20.84
N LYS A 73 11.15 13.98 -20.61
CA LYS A 73 12.55 13.61 -20.88
C LYS A 73 13.02 12.42 -20.02
N ALA A 74 12.65 12.39 -18.75
CA ALA A 74 12.97 11.25 -17.88
C ALA A 74 12.34 9.96 -18.40
N VAL A 75 11.09 10.02 -18.86
CA VAL A 75 10.41 8.88 -19.49
C VAL A 75 11.13 8.44 -20.76
N ASP A 76 11.60 9.36 -21.61
CA ASP A 76 12.35 9.01 -22.84
C ASP A 76 13.69 8.37 -22.49
N THR A 77 14.42 8.88 -21.51
CA THR A 77 15.65 8.25 -21.00
C THR A 77 15.39 6.84 -20.46
N ILE A 78 14.29 6.62 -19.74
CA ILE A 78 13.89 5.28 -19.27
C ILE A 78 13.64 4.33 -20.46
N LYS A 79 12.99 4.81 -21.53
CA LYS A 79 12.79 3.99 -22.75
C LYS A 79 14.13 3.60 -23.38
N GLU A 80 15.13 4.48 -23.37
CA GLU A 80 16.48 4.15 -23.85
C GLU A 80 17.12 3.04 -23.01
N TYR A 81 17.02 3.09 -21.67
CA TYR A 81 17.48 2.02 -20.79
C TYR A 81 16.76 0.69 -21.06
N ILE A 82 15.45 0.73 -21.32
CA ILE A 82 14.69 -0.48 -21.69
C ILE A 82 15.18 -1.05 -23.03
N LEU A 83 15.39 -0.21 -24.04
CA LEU A 83 15.91 -0.64 -25.35
C LEU A 83 17.34 -1.18 -25.26
N ALA A 84 18.16 -0.65 -24.35
CA ALA A 84 19.50 -1.15 -24.08
C ALA A 84 19.52 -2.49 -23.33
N GLY A 85 18.38 -2.93 -22.78
CA GLY A 85 18.25 -4.18 -22.04
C GLY A 85 18.59 -4.06 -20.54
N ASP A 86 18.70 -2.85 -20.00
CA ASP A 86 19.01 -2.61 -18.58
C ASP A 86 17.84 -3.01 -17.66
N CYS A 87 16.62 -2.80 -18.12
CA CYS A 87 15.41 -3.09 -17.37
C CYS A 87 14.24 -3.42 -18.30
N MET A 88 13.18 -4.01 -17.76
CA MET A 88 11.92 -4.29 -18.46
C MET A 88 10.88 -3.20 -18.17
N GLN A 89 10.87 -2.67 -16.93
CA GLN A 89 9.96 -1.63 -16.48
C GLN A 89 10.65 -0.75 -15.43
N VAL A 90 10.38 0.55 -15.52
CA VAL A 90 10.70 1.53 -14.46
C VAL A 90 9.46 2.40 -14.26
N VAL A 91 9.08 2.63 -13.00
CA VAL A 91 7.93 3.44 -12.62
C VAL A 91 8.41 4.78 -12.04
N PRO A 92 8.60 5.82 -12.87
CA PRO A 92 8.95 7.14 -12.37
C PRO A 92 7.78 7.79 -11.64
N SER A 93 8.06 8.61 -10.64
CA SER A 93 7.05 9.33 -9.88
C SER A 93 7.31 10.83 -9.83
N GLN A 94 6.26 11.59 -9.55
CA GLN A 94 6.36 13.01 -9.21
C GLN A 94 5.63 13.28 -7.90
N ARG A 95 6.16 14.25 -7.12
CA ARG A 95 5.52 14.71 -5.89
C ARG A 95 4.70 15.96 -6.17
N MET A 96 3.40 15.88 -5.89
CA MET A 96 2.51 17.03 -5.90
C MET A 96 2.39 17.59 -4.48
N SER A 97 2.54 18.90 -4.34
CA SER A 97 2.43 19.60 -3.06
C SER A 97 1.36 20.68 -3.12
N ILE A 98 0.63 20.84 -2.03
CA ILE A 98 -0.44 21.84 -1.88
C ILE A 98 -0.42 22.40 -0.47
N ASP A 99 -0.81 23.66 -0.31
CA ASP A 99 -1.03 24.26 1.00
C ASP A 99 -2.28 23.66 1.64
N PHE A 100 -2.11 22.96 2.76
CA PHE A 100 -3.19 22.26 3.43
C PHE A 100 -3.48 22.89 4.79
N LYS A 101 -4.71 23.42 4.97
CA LYS A 101 -5.12 24.17 6.16
C LYS A 101 -6.06 23.39 7.09
N ALA A 102 -6.63 22.29 6.61
CA ALA A 102 -7.53 21.47 7.42
C ALA A 102 -6.73 20.59 8.40
N ALA A 103 -7.39 20.07 9.43
CA ALA A 103 -6.74 19.10 10.29
C ALA A 103 -6.42 17.81 9.52
N PRO A 104 -5.24 17.20 9.68
CA PRO A 104 -4.85 15.98 8.94
C PRO A 104 -5.85 14.83 9.10
N ILE A 105 -6.49 14.71 10.26
CA ILE A 105 -7.53 13.68 10.48
C ILE A 105 -8.78 13.91 9.61
N ASP A 106 -9.07 15.14 9.20
CA ASP A 106 -10.21 15.42 8.33
C ASP A 106 -9.90 14.98 6.88
N LEU A 107 -8.63 15.00 6.45
CA LEU A 107 -8.21 14.37 5.20
C LEU A 107 -8.45 12.85 5.24
N TYR A 108 -8.07 12.18 6.32
CA TYR A 108 -8.34 10.75 6.51
C TYR A 108 -9.85 10.45 6.43
N ARG A 109 -10.67 11.26 7.12
CA ARG A 109 -12.13 11.11 7.10
C ARG A 109 -12.72 11.31 5.71
N ALA A 110 -12.21 12.27 4.95
CA ALA A 110 -12.60 12.49 3.57
C ALA A 110 -12.23 11.29 2.68
N LEU A 111 -10.98 10.81 2.75
CA LEU A 111 -10.54 9.62 2.02
C LEU A 111 -11.40 8.40 2.33
N ARG A 112 -11.75 8.19 3.60
CA ARG A 112 -12.62 7.09 4.01
C ARG A 112 -14.03 7.15 3.39
N CYS A 113 -14.53 8.35 3.12
CA CYS A 113 -15.83 8.55 2.47
C CYS A 113 -15.76 8.38 0.95
N PHE A 114 -14.71 8.90 0.32
CA PHE A 114 -14.61 8.93 -1.14
C PHE A 114 -13.95 7.69 -1.75
N ASN A 115 -12.94 7.15 -1.07
CA ASN A 115 -12.16 6.03 -1.57
C ASN A 115 -11.80 5.05 -0.44
N PRO A 116 -12.79 4.37 0.15
CA PRO A 116 -12.53 3.36 1.16
C PRO A 116 -11.77 2.18 0.54
N THR A 117 -10.65 1.81 1.16
CA THR A 117 -9.83 0.66 0.77
C THR A 117 -9.59 -0.26 1.96
N PRO A 118 -9.15 -1.52 1.76
CA PRO A 118 -8.88 -2.44 2.87
C PRO A 118 -7.79 -1.93 3.83
N TYR A 119 -6.84 -1.13 3.33
CA TYR A 119 -5.68 -0.67 4.11
C TYR A 119 -5.67 0.85 4.21
N MET A 120 -6.52 1.37 5.07
CA MET A 120 -6.56 2.79 5.40
C MET A 120 -5.76 3.06 6.66
N TYR A 121 -4.94 4.10 6.64
CA TYR A 121 -4.11 4.45 7.79
C TYR A 121 -4.00 5.96 8.02
N PHE A 122 -3.81 6.30 9.28
CA PHE A 122 -3.51 7.64 9.76
C PHE A 122 -2.42 7.53 10.82
N PHE A 123 -1.20 7.88 10.46
CA PHE A 123 -0.08 7.92 11.40
C PHE A 123 0.19 9.35 11.84
N ASN A 124 0.25 9.54 13.14
CA ASN A 124 0.60 10.81 13.78
C ASN A 124 1.99 10.69 14.39
N PHE A 125 2.98 11.36 13.81
CA PHE A 125 4.36 11.39 14.28
C PHE A 125 4.70 12.67 15.04
N GLY A 126 3.69 13.49 15.41
CA GLY A 126 3.88 14.78 16.07
C GLY A 126 4.07 15.89 15.05
N ASP A 127 5.25 16.01 14.48
CA ASP A 127 5.61 17.09 13.54
C ASP A 127 4.99 16.90 12.14
N PHE A 128 4.67 15.67 11.77
CA PHE A 128 4.05 15.34 10.50
C PHE A 128 3.07 14.17 10.64
N HIS A 129 2.24 14.01 9.62
CA HIS A 129 1.26 12.93 9.56
C HIS A 129 1.40 12.18 8.22
N VAL A 130 1.15 10.87 8.25
CA VAL A 130 1.01 10.07 7.03
C VAL A 130 -0.42 9.58 6.96
N VAL A 131 -1.08 9.90 5.87
CA VAL A 131 -2.49 9.55 5.62
C VAL A 131 -2.57 8.79 4.31
N GLY A 132 -3.16 7.61 4.34
CA GLY A 132 -3.24 6.79 3.14
C GLY A 132 -4.48 5.93 3.05
N SER A 133 -4.74 5.51 1.81
CA SER A 133 -5.78 4.58 1.40
C SER A 133 -5.16 3.67 0.34
N SER A 134 -4.73 2.47 0.73
CA SER A 134 -4.06 1.51 -0.14
C SER A 134 -4.95 0.30 -0.44
N PRO A 135 -5.05 -0.12 -1.69
CA PRO A 135 -5.75 -1.36 -2.06
C PRO A 135 -4.87 -2.61 -1.93
N GLU A 136 -3.55 -2.44 -1.86
CA GLU A 136 -2.57 -3.51 -2.06
C GLU A 136 -1.76 -3.79 -0.79
N VAL A 137 -1.51 -5.07 -0.52
CA VAL A 137 -0.59 -5.55 0.52
C VAL A 137 0.82 -5.53 -0.05
N LEU A 138 1.75 -4.85 0.62
CA LEU A 138 3.17 -4.95 0.28
C LEU A 138 3.69 -6.35 0.62
N VAL A 139 3.56 -6.74 1.89
CA VAL A 139 3.95 -8.05 2.39
C VAL A 139 3.16 -8.38 3.65
N ARG A 140 2.80 -9.64 3.82
CA ARG A 140 2.23 -10.20 5.05
C ARG A 140 3.10 -11.35 5.53
N VAL A 141 3.39 -11.38 6.82
CA VAL A 141 4.04 -12.52 7.47
C VAL A 141 3.16 -12.97 8.62
N GLU A 142 2.70 -14.21 8.56
CA GLU A 142 1.82 -14.82 9.55
C GLU A 142 2.21 -16.27 9.72
N ASP A 143 2.47 -16.70 10.94
CA ASP A 143 2.95 -18.06 11.26
C ASP A 143 4.17 -18.48 10.42
N ASN A 144 5.12 -17.57 10.24
CA ASN A 144 6.30 -17.71 9.37
C ASN A 144 5.99 -17.91 7.88
N LEU A 145 4.75 -17.77 7.45
CA LEU A 145 4.40 -17.77 6.04
C LEU A 145 4.43 -16.33 5.51
N ILE A 146 5.28 -16.08 4.53
CA ILE A 146 5.35 -14.83 3.77
C ILE A 146 4.29 -14.90 2.67
N THR A 147 3.55 -13.81 2.50
CA THR A 147 2.58 -13.66 1.41
C THR A 147 2.79 -12.33 0.70
N VAL A 148 2.91 -12.37 -0.62
CA VAL A 148 2.94 -11.21 -1.51
C VAL A 148 1.84 -11.38 -2.55
N ARG A 149 1.11 -10.31 -2.81
CA ARG A 149 -0.03 -10.36 -3.74
C ARG A 149 0.15 -9.34 -4.88
N PRO A 150 0.83 -9.72 -5.97
CA PRO A 150 0.91 -8.88 -7.15
C PRO A 150 -0.49 -8.57 -7.71
N ILE A 151 -0.74 -7.30 -7.95
CA ILE A 151 -1.97 -6.78 -8.57
C ILE A 151 -1.57 -5.99 -9.80
N ALA A 152 -2.13 -6.33 -10.96
CA ALA A 152 -1.96 -5.58 -12.20
C ALA A 152 -3.17 -5.76 -13.11
N GLY A 153 -3.23 -4.95 -14.15
CA GLY A 153 -4.36 -4.94 -15.05
C GLY A 153 -5.62 -4.37 -14.42
N THR A 154 -6.31 -3.53 -15.13
CA THR A 154 -7.51 -2.87 -14.59
C THR A 154 -8.58 -2.75 -15.66
N ARG A 155 -9.81 -3.09 -15.27
CA ARG A 155 -11.03 -2.74 -16.03
C ARG A 155 -12.06 -2.15 -15.07
N PRO A 156 -12.91 -1.24 -15.54
CA PRO A 156 -14.03 -0.76 -14.74
C PRO A 156 -15.03 -1.90 -14.49
N ARG A 157 -15.90 -1.72 -13.51
CA ARG A 157 -17.02 -2.62 -13.29
C ARG A 157 -18.06 -2.44 -14.41
N GLY A 158 -18.65 -3.54 -14.84
CA GLY A 158 -19.75 -3.53 -15.80
C GLY A 158 -21.05 -2.97 -15.21
N ALA A 159 -21.91 -2.42 -16.06
CA ALA A 159 -23.23 -1.93 -15.64
C ALA A 159 -24.17 -3.04 -15.15
N ASN A 160 -23.89 -4.29 -15.53
CA ASN A 160 -24.59 -5.51 -15.13
C ASN A 160 -23.61 -6.70 -15.16
N GLU A 161 -24.07 -7.86 -14.74
CA GLU A 161 -23.25 -9.08 -14.66
C GLU A 161 -22.68 -9.52 -16.02
N GLU A 162 -23.46 -9.42 -17.10
CA GLU A 162 -23.01 -9.80 -18.44
C GLU A 162 -21.87 -8.90 -18.93
N ALA A 163 -21.99 -7.58 -18.70
CA ALA A 163 -20.95 -6.60 -19.01
C ALA A 163 -19.69 -6.81 -18.14
N ASP A 164 -19.88 -7.17 -16.86
CA ASP A 164 -18.77 -7.46 -15.93
C ASP A 164 -17.96 -8.68 -16.41
N VAL A 165 -18.64 -9.76 -16.82
CA VAL A 165 -18.00 -10.95 -17.39
C VAL A 165 -17.32 -10.67 -18.74
N ALA A 166 -17.90 -9.80 -19.56
CA ALA A 166 -17.26 -9.39 -20.82
C ALA A 166 -15.97 -8.62 -20.58
N LEU A 167 -15.95 -7.69 -19.61
CA LEU A 167 -14.75 -6.94 -19.21
C LEU A 167 -13.67 -7.83 -18.57
N GLU A 168 -14.07 -8.85 -17.80
CA GLU A 168 -13.13 -9.86 -17.29
C GLU A 168 -12.44 -10.62 -18.42
N LYS A 169 -13.21 -11.09 -19.43
CA LYS A 169 -12.65 -11.79 -20.58
C LYS A 169 -11.73 -10.89 -21.40
N ASP A 170 -12.10 -9.63 -21.60
CA ASP A 170 -11.28 -8.64 -22.27
C ASP A 170 -9.95 -8.43 -21.52
N LEU A 171 -10.00 -8.28 -20.18
CA LEU A 171 -8.80 -8.13 -19.36
C LEU A 171 -7.86 -9.35 -19.45
N LEU A 172 -8.41 -10.56 -19.38
CA LEU A 172 -7.63 -11.80 -19.43
C LEU A 172 -7.15 -12.16 -20.84
N SER A 173 -7.64 -11.48 -21.89
CA SER A 173 -7.19 -11.64 -23.27
C SER A 173 -6.23 -10.54 -23.72
N ASP A 174 -5.93 -9.57 -22.88
CA ASP A 174 -4.99 -8.48 -23.17
C ASP A 174 -3.55 -8.94 -22.94
N ASP A 175 -2.82 -9.22 -24.02
CA ASP A 175 -1.44 -9.72 -23.96
C ASP A 175 -0.50 -8.81 -23.18
N LYS A 176 -0.72 -7.50 -23.22
CA LYS A 176 0.10 -6.53 -22.48
C LYS A 176 -0.14 -6.67 -20.96
N GLU A 177 -1.39 -6.70 -20.55
CA GLU A 177 -1.76 -6.83 -19.14
C GLU A 177 -1.28 -8.17 -18.57
N ILE A 178 -1.40 -9.25 -19.34
CA ILE A 178 -0.89 -10.58 -18.98
C ILE A 178 0.64 -10.58 -18.85
N ALA A 179 1.37 -9.98 -19.81
CA ALA A 179 2.83 -9.91 -19.76
C ALA A 179 3.32 -9.09 -18.54
N GLU A 180 2.68 -7.95 -18.26
CA GLU A 180 2.98 -7.13 -17.09
C GLU A 180 2.73 -7.91 -15.80
N HIS A 181 1.61 -8.61 -15.70
CA HIS A 181 1.27 -9.39 -14.52
C HIS A 181 2.24 -10.56 -14.28
N LEU A 182 2.67 -11.25 -15.36
CA LEU A 182 3.70 -12.29 -15.27
C LEU A 182 5.03 -11.74 -14.74
N MET A 183 5.43 -10.56 -15.21
CA MET A 183 6.63 -9.89 -14.70
C MET A 183 6.51 -9.58 -13.20
N LEU A 184 5.35 -9.11 -12.74
CA LEU A 184 5.11 -8.83 -11.31
C LEU A 184 5.07 -10.11 -10.46
N ILE A 185 4.54 -11.22 -11.00
CA ILE A 185 4.62 -12.54 -10.35
C ILE A 185 6.08 -12.95 -10.15
N ASP A 186 6.91 -12.85 -11.19
CA ASP A 186 8.32 -13.22 -11.12
C ASP A 186 9.09 -12.31 -10.16
N LEU A 187 8.80 -11.02 -10.15
CA LEU A 187 9.35 -10.09 -9.16
C LEU A 187 8.95 -10.48 -7.73
N GLY A 188 7.67 -10.78 -7.50
CA GLY A 188 7.18 -11.23 -6.19
C GLY A 188 7.83 -12.55 -5.74
N ARG A 189 8.04 -13.48 -6.67
CA ARG A 189 8.77 -14.74 -6.40
C ARG A 189 10.24 -14.50 -6.05
N ASN A 190 10.89 -13.59 -6.75
CA ASN A 190 12.28 -13.20 -6.49
C ASN A 190 12.41 -12.55 -5.11
N ASP A 191 11.58 -11.56 -4.81
CA ASP A 191 11.59 -10.84 -3.54
C ASP A 191 11.32 -11.78 -2.35
N THR A 192 10.29 -12.62 -2.45
CA THR A 192 9.95 -13.63 -1.45
C THR A 192 11.08 -14.65 -1.29
N GLY A 193 11.69 -15.07 -2.40
CA GLY A 193 12.78 -16.05 -2.41
C GLY A 193 14.04 -15.62 -1.66
N ARG A 194 14.27 -14.32 -1.54
CA ARG A 194 15.45 -13.77 -0.82
C ARG A 194 15.44 -14.08 0.69
N VAL A 195 14.29 -14.33 1.25
CA VAL A 195 14.08 -14.53 2.70
C VAL A 195 13.33 -15.81 3.03
N SER A 196 13.05 -16.64 2.02
CA SER A 196 12.33 -17.90 2.19
C SER A 196 13.28 -19.10 2.18
N GLU A 197 12.86 -20.17 2.84
CA GLU A 197 13.51 -21.47 2.74
C GLU A 197 13.58 -21.93 1.27
N ILE A 198 14.69 -22.55 0.88
CA ILE A 198 14.91 -23.01 -0.49
C ILE A 198 13.81 -24.02 -0.88
N GLY A 199 13.16 -23.76 -2.03
CA GLY A 199 12.09 -24.61 -2.57
C GLY A 199 10.70 -24.37 -1.95
N SER A 200 10.57 -23.45 -0.98
CA SER A 200 9.28 -23.15 -0.34
C SER A 200 8.42 -22.12 -1.10
N VAL A 201 9.02 -21.35 -2.02
CA VAL A 201 8.30 -20.33 -2.80
C VAL A 201 7.30 -20.98 -3.75
N LYS A 202 6.03 -20.62 -3.61
CA LYS A 202 4.92 -21.16 -4.39
C LYS A 202 4.03 -20.06 -4.93
N LEU A 203 3.52 -20.26 -6.14
CA LEU A 203 2.41 -19.49 -6.70
C LEU A 203 1.13 -20.24 -6.35
N THR A 204 0.40 -19.77 -5.37
CA THR A 204 -0.81 -20.46 -4.83
C THR A 204 -2.08 -20.06 -5.56
N GLU A 205 -2.13 -18.83 -6.10
CA GLU A 205 -3.17 -18.34 -6.99
C GLU A 205 -2.52 -17.66 -8.18
N LYS A 206 -3.03 -17.93 -9.39
CA LYS A 206 -2.47 -17.37 -10.61
C LYS A 206 -3.54 -16.68 -11.42
N MET A 207 -3.42 -15.37 -11.63
CA MET A 207 -4.24 -14.57 -12.54
C MET A 207 -5.75 -14.71 -12.28
N VAL A 208 -6.16 -14.65 -11.01
CA VAL A 208 -7.57 -14.59 -10.62
C VAL A 208 -8.08 -13.16 -10.75
N ILE A 209 -9.36 -13.01 -11.09
CA ILE A 209 -10.00 -11.71 -11.13
C ILE A 209 -10.59 -11.38 -9.77
N GLU A 210 -10.12 -10.30 -9.17
CA GLU A 210 -10.74 -9.71 -7.99
C GLU A 210 -11.57 -8.48 -8.36
N ARG A 211 -12.81 -8.46 -7.86
CA ARG A 211 -13.77 -7.39 -8.10
C ARG A 211 -13.85 -6.48 -6.89
N TYR A 212 -13.55 -5.22 -7.10
CA TYR A 212 -13.72 -4.15 -6.12
C TYR A 212 -14.96 -3.32 -6.46
N SER A 213 -15.27 -2.31 -5.66
CA SER A 213 -16.49 -1.50 -5.86
C SER A 213 -16.55 -0.82 -7.23
N ASN A 214 -15.44 -0.32 -7.75
CA ASN A 214 -15.38 0.47 -8.98
C ASN A 214 -14.59 -0.16 -10.12
N VAL A 215 -13.72 -1.12 -9.81
CA VAL A 215 -12.79 -1.75 -10.76
C VAL A 215 -12.64 -3.23 -10.49
N MET A 216 -12.08 -3.96 -11.46
CA MET A 216 -11.55 -5.30 -11.30
C MET A 216 -10.08 -5.35 -11.67
N HIS A 217 -9.32 -6.25 -11.05
CA HIS A 217 -7.90 -6.44 -11.27
C HIS A 217 -7.55 -7.90 -11.47
N ILE A 218 -6.43 -8.15 -12.16
CA ILE A 218 -5.77 -9.45 -12.15
C ILE A 218 -4.91 -9.53 -10.88
N VAL A 219 -5.10 -10.58 -10.10
CA VAL A 219 -4.39 -10.82 -8.85
C VAL A 219 -3.74 -12.19 -8.86
N SER A 220 -2.56 -12.28 -8.30
CA SER A 220 -1.90 -13.56 -8.02
C SER A 220 -1.42 -13.60 -6.57
N ASN A 221 -1.13 -14.79 -6.07
CA ASN A 221 -0.68 -14.96 -4.70
C ASN A 221 0.62 -15.79 -4.67
N VAL A 222 1.68 -15.17 -4.18
CA VAL A 222 2.99 -15.79 -3.99
C VAL A 222 3.24 -15.98 -2.50
N THR A 223 3.58 -17.19 -2.10
CA THR A 223 3.91 -17.52 -0.71
C THR A 223 5.29 -18.10 -0.59
N GLY A 224 5.91 -18.01 0.60
CA GLY A 224 7.17 -18.64 0.93
C GLY A 224 7.31 -18.83 2.44
N GLN A 225 7.97 -19.89 2.86
CA GLN A 225 8.24 -20.14 4.27
C GLN A 225 9.45 -19.29 4.70
N LEU A 226 9.29 -18.44 5.71
CA LEU A 226 10.37 -17.59 6.22
C LEU A 226 11.51 -18.44 6.73
N THR A 227 12.74 -18.14 6.30
CA THR A 227 13.94 -18.84 6.75
C THR A 227 14.13 -18.69 8.26
N ALA A 228 14.49 -19.78 8.93
CA ALA A 228 14.74 -19.79 10.37
C ALA A 228 15.76 -18.71 10.79
N GLY A 229 15.44 -17.95 11.83
CA GLY A 229 16.28 -16.85 12.32
C GLY A 229 16.00 -15.49 11.67
N LEU A 230 15.22 -15.43 10.60
CA LEU A 230 14.72 -14.17 10.02
C LEU A 230 13.40 -13.78 10.65
N THR A 231 13.08 -12.49 10.55
CA THR A 231 11.89 -11.87 11.12
C THR A 231 11.00 -11.25 10.03
N ALA A 232 9.78 -10.84 10.38
CA ALA A 232 8.91 -10.09 9.48
C ALA A 232 9.57 -8.78 8.98
N MET A 233 10.47 -8.19 9.77
CA MET A 233 11.22 -6.99 9.35
C MET A 233 12.25 -7.30 8.26
N ASP A 234 12.81 -8.52 8.25
CA ASP A 234 13.72 -8.95 7.18
C ASP A 234 12.92 -9.19 5.89
N ALA A 235 11.71 -9.76 5.99
CA ALA A 235 10.79 -9.87 4.86
C ALA A 235 10.41 -8.49 4.30
N LEU A 236 10.09 -7.52 5.17
CA LEU A 236 9.81 -6.16 4.76
C LEU A 236 11.00 -5.53 4.00
N ARG A 237 12.23 -5.67 4.53
CA ARG A 237 13.45 -5.14 3.88
C ARG A 237 13.72 -5.79 2.51
N ALA A 238 13.40 -7.07 2.35
CA ALA A 238 13.61 -7.78 1.10
C ALA A 238 12.61 -7.36 0.00
N ILE A 239 11.39 -7.01 0.37
CA ILE A 239 10.29 -6.77 -0.55
C ILE A 239 10.12 -5.28 -0.87
N LEU A 240 10.38 -4.37 0.11
CA LEU A 240 10.34 -2.92 -0.08
C LEU A 240 11.45 -2.44 -1.05
N PRO A 241 11.13 -1.50 -1.98
CA PRO A 241 9.83 -0.99 -2.35
C PRO A 241 8.98 -2.00 -3.15
N ALA A 242 7.66 -1.77 -3.22
CA ALA A 242 6.77 -2.56 -4.05
C ALA A 242 7.20 -2.54 -5.52
N GLY A 243 7.07 -3.69 -6.20
CA GLY A 243 7.42 -3.80 -7.62
C GLY A 243 6.58 -2.89 -8.52
N THR A 244 5.30 -2.74 -8.18
CA THR A 244 4.34 -1.85 -8.85
C THR A 244 4.70 -0.37 -8.76
N LEU A 245 5.59 0.00 -7.84
CA LEU A 245 6.05 1.38 -7.63
C LEU A 245 7.54 1.59 -7.97
N SER A 246 8.27 0.54 -8.33
CA SER A 246 9.70 0.60 -8.69
C SER A 246 9.96 0.12 -10.11
N GLY A 247 9.90 -1.17 -10.34
CA GLY A 247 10.11 -1.79 -11.65
C GLY A 247 10.86 -3.11 -11.59
N ALA A 248 11.27 -3.58 -12.75
CA ALA A 248 11.92 -4.88 -12.93
C ALA A 248 13.10 -4.80 -13.91
N PRO A 249 14.30 -5.33 -13.57
CA PRO A 249 14.72 -5.83 -12.26
C PRO A 249 14.75 -4.72 -11.19
N LYS A 250 14.32 -5.03 -9.96
CA LYS A 250 14.07 -4.04 -8.90
C LYS A 250 15.28 -3.13 -8.62
N ILE A 251 16.47 -3.69 -8.43
CA ILE A 251 17.65 -2.91 -8.05
C ILE A 251 17.99 -1.90 -9.16
N ARG A 252 18.03 -2.36 -10.42
CA ARG A 252 18.34 -1.48 -11.55
C ARG A 252 17.27 -0.40 -11.75
N ALA A 253 16.00 -0.75 -11.60
CA ALA A 253 14.91 0.21 -11.65
C ALA A 253 15.04 1.29 -10.55
N MET A 254 15.43 0.90 -9.33
CA MET A 254 15.68 1.85 -8.23
C MET A 254 16.86 2.78 -8.51
N GLU A 255 17.95 2.28 -9.11
CA GLU A 255 19.10 3.10 -9.53
C GLU A 255 18.67 4.16 -10.54
N ILE A 256 17.90 3.77 -11.56
CA ILE A 256 17.38 4.69 -12.59
C ILE A 256 16.42 5.72 -11.98
N ILE A 257 15.57 5.30 -11.05
CA ILE A 257 14.68 6.20 -10.32
C ILE A 257 15.48 7.24 -9.50
N ASP A 258 16.52 6.80 -8.79
CA ASP A 258 17.36 7.70 -8.00
C ASP A 258 18.16 8.67 -8.86
N GLU A 259 18.52 8.28 -10.08
CA GLU A 259 19.20 9.12 -11.07
C GLU A 259 18.28 10.21 -11.63
N LEU A 260 17.03 9.87 -11.94
CA LEU A 260 16.13 10.71 -12.73
C LEU A 260 15.15 11.54 -11.89
N GLU A 261 14.74 11.06 -10.70
CA GLU A 261 13.80 11.82 -9.87
C GLU A 261 14.49 12.96 -9.12
N PRO A 262 13.96 14.20 -9.19
CA PRO A 262 14.59 15.38 -8.58
C PRO A 262 14.50 15.41 -7.05
N VAL A 263 13.66 14.57 -6.45
CA VAL A 263 13.42 14.50 -5.01
C VAL A 263 13.29 13.07 -4.51
N LYS A 264 13.82 12.81 -3.31
CA LYS A 264 13.66 11.50 -2.67
C LYS A 264 12.18 11.20 -2.36
N ARG A 265 11.76 9.96 -2.54
CA ARG A 265 10.36 9.53 -2.32
C ARG A 265 9.93 9.59 -0.86
N GLY A 266 10.84 9.34 0.08
CA GLY A 266 10.54 9.28 1.50
C GLY A 266 9.67 8.06 1.84
N VAL A 267 8.48 8.31 2.36
CA VAL A 267 7.52 7.26 2.74
C VAL A 267 6.77 6.65 1.55
N TYR A 268 6.90 7.21 0.35
CA TYR A 268 6.26 6.69 -0.85
C TYR A 268 7.05 5.50 -1.41
N GLY A 269 6.40 4.37 -1.61
CA GLY A 269 7.04 3.17 -2.21
C GLY A 269 6.75 1.87 -1.45
N GLY A 270 5.97 1.94 -0.40
CA GLY A 270 5.56 0.75 0.33
C GLY A 270 4.94 1.05 1.66
#